data_c46b596894e03aa81edc43c77feb3a58
#
_entry.id   c46b596894e03aa81edc43c77feb3a58
#
_cell.length_a   1.000
_cell.length_b   1.000
_cell.length_c   1.000
_cell.angle_alpha   90.00
_cell.angle_beta   90.00
_cell.angle_gamma   90.00
#
_symmetry.space_group_name_H-M   'P 1'
#
loop_
_entity.id
_entity.type
_entity.pdbx_description
1 polymer ?
#
loop_
_entity_poly.entity_id
_entity_poly.type
_entity_poly.pdbx_seq_one_letter_code
_entity_poly.pdbx_strand_id
1 'polypeptide(L)'
;MFDFGNANDAQKLAISSSNGAVLITAGPGTGKTFTLVQRAIYLIQECGVKPEQILMATFTEKAAKELVTRITNELAVRNIYVNVNEMYIGTFHSLCLRIIKDNLEFTQLKKNYRLLDSFDQKYLVFRNIQKFRNIADIELVMPNGGAWKWAEAICGLVGTLTEELVDADAMAKDSKTEIRVLSAILKQYQQLLTDENLIDFAKIQTECYRLLKENPAILSDLQEKIHYLMIDEYQDTNYIQEQIIFMLGEKHGNICVVGDDDQGLYRFRGATIRNILEFPHKFKDGACKIIPLTVNYRSNSDIVDFYNEWISTTDGAKFKFEWKNFRYPKHIVPFKHTDMNSKAVVKLASSEDEDE
;
A
#
# COMPACT_ATOMS: atom_id res chain seq x y z
N MET A 1 13.47 31.23 -2.18
CA MET A 1 13.50 30.23 -3.29
C MET A 1 13.94 28.90 -2.70
N PHE A 2 13.16 27.84 -2.92
CA PHE A 2 13.45 26.52 -2.37
C PHE A 2 14.78 25.96 -2.90
N ASP A 3 15.62 25.51 -2.00
CA ASP A 3 16.83 24.80 -2.34
C ASP A 3 16.51 23.31 -2.57
N PHE A 4 16.59 22.86 -3.80
CA PHE A 4 16.36 21.46 -4.17
C PHE A 4 17.58 20.55 -3.90
N GLY A 5 18.69 21.09 -3.42
CA GLY A 5 19.92 20.34 -3.21
C GLY A 5 20.38 19.60 -4.47
N ASN A 6 20.67 18.31 -4.33
CA ASN A 6 21.13 17.46 -5.43
C ASN A 6 20.01 16.81 -6.27
N ALA A 7 18.76 17.33 -6.18
CA ALA A 7 17.67 16.78 -6.97
C ALA A 7 17.86 17.00 -8.47
N ASN A 8 17.65 15.98 -9.27
CA ASN A 8 17.60 16.09 -10.73
C ASN A 8 16.29 16.76 -11.20
N ASP A 9 16.15 17.05 -12.48
CA ASP A 9 15.02 17.82 -12.99
C ASP A 9 13.68 17.10 -12.83
N ALA A 10 13.65 15.77 -12.98
CA ALA A 10 12.44 14.96 -12.74
C ALA A 10 12.04 15.00 -11.25
N GLN A 11 13.01 14.89 -10.35
CA GLN A 11 12.78 15.03 -8.91
C GLN A 11 12.32 16.45 -8.55
N LYS A 12 12.94 17.51 -9.12
CA LYS A 12 12.49 18.90 -8.91
C LYS A 12 11.05 19.09 -9.36
N LEU A 13 10.70 18.56 -10.54
CA LEU A 13 9.32 18.60 -11.03
C LEU A 13 8.36 17.88 -10.08
N ALA A 14 8.72 16.68 -9.60
CA ALA A 14 7.91 15.91 -8.65
C ALA A 14 7.74 16.63 -7.31
N ILE A 15 8.80 17.26 -6.80
CA ILE A 15 8.79 18.03 -5.54
C ILE A 15 7.88 19.26 -5.67
N SER A 16 7.99 20.03 -6.76
CA SER A 16 7.27 21.28 -6.94
C SER A 16 5.84 21.15 -7.49
N SER A 17 5.44 19.98 -7.99
CA SER A 17 4.06 19.74 -8.48
C SER A 17 3.07 19.63 -7.30
N SER A 18 2.77 20.75 -6.62
CA SER A 18 2.01 20.77 -5.38
C SER A 18 0.51 20.54 -5.55
N ASN A 19 -0.08 20.85 -6.70
CA ASN A 19 -1.53 20.81 -6.92
C ASN A 19 -1.94 19.65 -7.82
N GLY A 20 -3.06 19.02 -7.47
CA GLY A 20 -3.70 17.95 -8.24
C GLY A 20 -3.05 16.59 -8.04
N ALA A 21 -3.49 15.63 -8.86
CA ALA A 21 -3.01 14.26 -8.82
C ALA A 21 -1.61 14.13 -9.44
N VAL A 22 -0.72 13.41 -8.77
CA VAL A 22 0.65 13.15 -9.25
C VAL A 22 0.95 11.66 -9.06
N LEU A 23 1.34 11.00 -10.14
CA LEU A 23 1.92 9.66 -10.11
C LEU A 23 3.43 9.77 -10.38
N ILE A 24 4.23 9.36 -9.43
CA ILE A 24 5.67 9.24 -9.57
C ILE A 24 6.00 7.78 -9.83
N THR A 25 6.32 7.43 -11.08
CA THR A 25 6.79 6.09 -11.43
C THR A 25 8.29 6.04 -11.22
N ALA A 26 8.78 5.17 -10.38
CA ALA A 26 10.14 5.26 -9.88
C ALA A 26 10.80 3.89 -9.79
N GLY A 27 11.80 3.64 -10.60
CA GLY A 27 12.58 2.40 -10.53
C GLY A 27 13.37 2.24 -9.22
N PRO A 28 14.01 1.09 -9.03
CA PRO A 28 14.82 0.84 -7.83
C PRO A 28 15.94 1.88 -7.72
N GLY A 29 16.18 2.40 -6.51
CA GLY A 29 17.29 3.31 -6.23
C GLY A 29 17.20 4.70 -6.85
N THR A 30 16.05 5.12 -7.40
CA THR A 30 15.87 6.42 -8.07
C THR A 30 15.53 7.57 -7.11
N GLY A 31 15.52 7.34 -5.81
CA GLY A 31 15.31 8.37 -4.81
C GLY A 31 13.83 8.64 -4.47
N LYS A 32 12.94 7.62 -4.53
CA LYS A 32 11.53 7.73 -4.11
C LYS A 32 11.37 8.47 -2.79
N THR A 33 11.96 7.93 -1.72
CA THR A 33 11.86 8.49 -0.36
C THR A 33 12.44 9.90 -0.27
N PHE A 34 13.58 10.17 -0.95
CA PHE A 34 14.16 11.51 -1.02
C PHE A 34 13.16 12.51 -1.62
N THR A 35 12.55 12.15 -2.74
CA THR A 35 11.59 12.99 -3.44
C THR A 35 10.36 13.28 -2.57
N LEU A 36 9.81 12.26 -1.86
CA LEU A 36 8.68 12.45 -0.95
C LEU A 36 9.03 13.37 0.24
N VAL A 37 10.20 13.18 0.86
CA VAL A 37 10.69 14.03 1.96
C VAL A 37 10.83 15.48 1.49
N GLN A 38 11.53 15.71 0.38
CA GLN A 38 11.72 17.06 -0.15
C GLN A 38 10.40 17.71 -0.59
N ARG A 39 9.44 16.92 -1.09
CA ARG A 39 8.10 17.40 -1.42
C ARG A 39 7.33 17.86 -0.16
N ALA A 40 7.38 17.10 0.94
CA ALA A 40 6.77 17.51 2.20
C ALA A 40 7.34 18.85 2.71
N ILE A 41 8.66 18.99 2.63
CA ILE A 41 9.35 20.22 3.03
C ILE A 41 8.99 21.39 2.11
N TYR A 42 8.91 21.15 0.79
CA TYR A 42 8.47 22.15 -0.18
C TYR A 42 7.05 22.65 0.12
N LEU A 43 6.13 21.74 0.43
CA LEU A 43 4.76 22.10 0.82
C LEU A 43 4.75 22.98 2.06
N ILE A 44 5.54 22.65 3.07
CA ILE A 44 5.63 23.44 4.32
C ILE A 44 6.30 24.79 4.06
N GLN A 45 7.44 24.82 3.41
CA GLN A 45 8.30 26.00 3.27
C GLN A 45 7.80 27.00 2.21
N GLU A 46 7.45 26.53 1.02
CA GLU A 46 7.09 27.40 -0.11
C GLU A 46 5.58 27.58 -0.26
N CYS A 47 4.79 26.54 0.06
CA CYS A 47 3.35 26.61 -0.07
C CYS A 47 2.64 27.00 1.23
N GLY A 48 3.36 27.15 2.35
CA GLY A 48 2.80 27.52 3.65
C GLY A 48 1.84 26.48 4.25
N VAL A 49 1.96 25.22 3.80
CA VAL A 49 1.11 24.11 4.28
C VAL A 49 1.49 23.75 5.70
N LYS A 50 0.50 23.65 6.58
CA LYS A 50 0.73 23.26 7.96
C LYS A 50 0.97 21.74 8.06
N PRO A 51 1.77 21.26 9.04
CA PRO A 51 2.02 19.84 9.23
C PRO A 51 0.75 18.98 9.30
N GLU A 52 -0.25 19.41 10.06
CA GLU A 52 -1.54 18.70 10.22
C GLU A 52 -2.35 18.55 8.92
N GLN A 53 -1.97 19.26 7.86
CA GLN A 53 -2.61 19.18 6.55
C GLN A 53 -1.99 18.13 5.64
N ILE A 54 -0.93 17.44 6.09
CA ILE A 54 -0.19 16.48 5.30
C ILE A 54 -0.38 15.07 5.85
N LEU A 55 -0.85 14.15 4.99
CA LEU A 55 -0.87 12.72 5.26
C LEU A 55 0.17 12.02 4.41
N MET A 56 1.02 11.21 5.05
CA MET A 56 2.00 10.35 4.39
C MET A 56 1.80 8.91 4.83
N ALA A 57 1.41 8.05 3.90
CA ALA A 57 1.25 6.63 4.15
C ALA A 57 2.40 5.82 3.51
N THR A 58 2.90 4.84 4.24
CA THR A 58 3.92 3.90 3.77
C THR A 58 3.57 2.48 4.18
N PHE A 59 4.32 1.49 3.65
CA PHE A 59 4.00 0.08 3.86
C PHE A 59 4.51 -0.48 5.20
N THR A 60 5.61 0.04 5.76
CA THR A 60 6.21 -0.49 6.98
C THR A 60 6.41 0.56 8.06
N GLU A 61 6.31 0.15 9.34
CA GLU A 61 6.61 1.01 10.49
C GLU A 61 8.05 1.57 10.47
N LYS A 62 8.99 0.78 9.93
CA LYS A 62 10.39 1.22 9.76
C LYS A 62 10.46 2.39 8.77
N ALA A 63 9.78 2.28 7.63
CA ALA A 63 9.76 3.35 6.63
C ALA A 63 9.06 4.60 7.17
N ALA A 64 7.97 4.46 7.92
CA ALA A 64 7.28 5.58 8.56
C ALA A 64 8.20 6.33 9.52
N LYS A 65 8.92 5.62 10.40
CA LYS A 65 9.89 6.22 11.33
C LYS A 65 11.04 6.92 10.59
N GLU A 66 11.51 6.32 9.49
CA GLU A 66 12.56 6.90 8.65
C GLU A 66 12.08 8.21 7.99
N LEU A 67 10.84 8.26 7.48
CA LEU A 67 10.24 9.50 6.94
C LEU A 67 10.19 10.61 7.99
N VAL A 68 9.68 10.33 9.20
CA VAL A 68 9.65 11.31 10.30
C VAL A 68 11.05 11.83 10.61
N THR A 69 12.03 10.94 10.75
CA THR A 69 13.41 11.32 11.05
C THR A 69 14.02 12.19 9.95
N ARG A 70 13.85 11.80 8.70
CA ARG A 70 14.40 12.56 7.55
C ARG A 70 13.74 13.93 7.42
N ILE A 71 12.42 14.03 7.54
CA ILE A 71 11.70 15.31 7.49
C ILE A 71 12.16 16.22 8.63
N THR A 72 12.24 15.70 9.86
CA THR A 72 12.67 16.48 11.02
C THR A 72 14.10 17.02 10.84
N ASN A 73 15.03 16.20 10.38
CA ASN A 73 16.41 16.61 10.16
C ASN A 73 16.54 17.67 9.07
N GLU A 74 15.85 17.49 7.96
CA GLU A 74 15.87 18.44 6.84
C GLU A 74 15.24 19.79 7.21
N LEU A 75 14.13 19.79 7.96
CA LEU A 75 13.52 21.01 8.47
C LEU A 75 14.47 21.75 9.43
N ALA A 76 15.16 21.01 10.31
CA ALA A 76 16.14 21.58 11.24
C ALA A 76 17.32 22.22 10.48
N VAL A 77 17.87 21.57 9.44
CA VAL A 77 18.93 22.13 8.59
C VAL A 77 18.49 23.43 7.91
N ARG A 78 17.21 23.55 7.57
CA ARG A 78 16.61 24.74 6.95
C ARG A 78 16.16 25.81 7.96
N ASN A 79 16.37 25.58 9.27
CA ASN A 79 15.88 26.43 10.37
C ASN A 79 14.35 26.62 10.38
N ILE A 80 13.61 25.58 9.98
CA ILE A 80 12.15 25.58 9.98
C ILE A 80 11.68 24.78 11.22
N TYR A 81 11.00 25.45 12.12
CA TYR A 81 10.56 24.90 13.42
C TYR A 81 9.06 24.64 13.39
N VAL A 82 8.66 23.42 13.03
CA VAL A 82 7.29 22.93 13.06
C VAL A 82 7.21 21.59 13.78
N ASN A 83 6.05 21.27 14.31
CA ASN A 83 5.83 19.99 14.97
C ASN A 83 5.49 18.89 13.95
N VAL A 84 6.47 18.11 13.54
CA VAL A 84 6.29 17.01 12.56
C VAL A 84 5.31 15.93 13.07
N ASN A 85 5.12 15.80 14.41
CA ASN A 85 4.18 14.83 14.98
C ASN A 85 2.70 15.18 14.72
N GLU A 86 2.40 16.41 14.29
CA GLU A 86 1.07 16.81 13.86
C GLU A 86 0.72 16.24 12.49
N MET A 87 1.72 15.92 11.66
CA MET A 87 1.50 15.24 10.40
C MET A 87 0.86 13.85 10.63
N TYR A 88 0.08 13.41 9.66
CA TYR A 88 -0.44 12.04 9.61
C TYR A 88 0.59 11.14 8.92
N ILE A 89 1.69 10.78 9.59
CA ILE A 89 2.73 9.88 9.04
C ILE A 89 2.61 8.51 9.69
N GLY A 90 2.46 7.45 8.89
CA GLY A 90 2.37 6.10 9.42
C GLY A 90 2.17 5.05 8.34
N THR A 91 1.97 3.80 8.79
CA THR A 91 1.43 2.75 7.92
C THR A 91 -0.07 2.96 7.72
N PHE A 92 -0.64 2.40 6.65
CA PHE A 92 -2.10 2.46 6.46
C PHE A 92 -2.87 2.00 7.69
N HIS A 93 -2.45 0.90 8.30
CA HIS A 93 -3.09 0.37 9.50
C HIS A 93 -3.01 1.33 10.69
N SER A 94 -1.85 1.97 10.90
CA SER A 94 -1.69 2.93 12.00
C SER A 94 -2.51 4.20 11.79
N LEU A 95 -2.62 4.67 10.55
CA LEU A 95 -3.47 5.81 10.19
C LEU A 95 -4.95 5.50 10.35
N CYS A 96 -5.42 4.33 9.88
CA CYS A 96 -6.79 3.87 10.10
C CYS A 96 -7.11 3.73 11.59
N LEU A 97 -6.18 3.16 12.39
CA LEU A 97 -6.36 3.05 13.84
C LEU A 97 -6.43 4.42 14.53
N ARG A 98 -5.67 5.43 14.07
CA ARG A 98 -5.77 6.79 14.58
C ARG A 98 -7.16 7.37 14.32
N ILE A 99 -7.67 7.26 13.08
CA ILE A 99 -9.01 7.73 12.70
C ILE A 99 -10.09 7.02 13.54
N ILE A 100 -9.99 5.69 13.70
CA ILE A 100 -10.93 4.90 14.51
C ILE A 100 -10.90 5.36 15.98
N LYS A 101 -9.71 5.52 16.58
CA LYS A 101 -9.56 5.93 17.98
C LYS A 101 -10.14 7.31 18.25
N ASP A 102 -9.95 8.24 17.32
CA ASP A 102 -10.45 9.60 17.43
C ASP A 102 -11.98 9.67 17.30
N ASN A 103 -12.62 8.61 16.76
CA ASN A 103 -14.06 8.54 16.49
C ASN A 103 -14.69 7.20 16.98
N LEU A 104 -14.20 6.68 18.09
CA LEU A 104 -14.54 5.32 18.55
C LEU A 104 -16.05 5.13 18.81
N GLU A 105 -16.75 6.17 19.25
CA GLU A 105 -18.21 6.16 19.52
C GLU A 105 -19.06 5.94 18.26
N PHE A 106 -18.53 6.17 17.08
CA PHE A 106 -19.20 5.91 15.80
C PHE A 106 -18.84 4.55 15.19
N THR A 107 -18.08 3.74 15.93
CA THR A 107 -17.66 2.40 15.51
C THR A 107 -18.43 1.31 16.26
N GLN A 108 -18.30 0.07 15.80
CA GLN A 108 -18.85 -1.10 16.51
C GLN A 108 -17.92 -1.61 17.62
N LEU A 109 -16.77 -0.97 17.82
CA LEU A 109 -15.75 -1.36 18.78
C LEU A 109 -16.03 -0.74 20.16
N LYS A 110 -15.86 -1.55 21.21
CA LYS A 110 -15.87 -1.05 22.60
C LYS A 110 -14.47 -0.54 22.97
N LYS A 111 -14.37 0.36 23.95
CA LYS A 111 -13.09 0.97 24.37
C LYS A 111 -11.96 -0.02 24.68
N ASN A 112 -12.29 -1.22 25.11
CA ASN A 112 -11.34 -2.28 25.48
C ASN A 112 -11.16 -3.34 24.37
N TYR A 113 -11.30 -2.96 23.10
CA TYR A 113 -11.02 -3.90 22.01
C TYR A 113 -9.57 -4.38 22.04
N ARG A 114 -9.33 -5.61 21.57
CA ARG A 114 -7.99 -6.20 21.46
C ARG A 114 -7.64 -6.41 19.99
N LEU A 115 -6.44 -5.96 19.62
CA LEU A 115 -5.85 -6.23 18.31
C LEU A 115 -5.27 -7.64 18.30
N LEU A 116 -5.63 -8.42 17.29
CA LEU A 116 -5.06 -9.74 17.03
C LEU A 116 -3.85 -9.62 16.10
N ASP A 117 -2.78 -10.28 16.46
CA ASP A 117 -1.71 -10.58 15.52
C ASP A 117 -2.06 -11.80 14.65
N SER A 118 -1.17 -12.16 13.72
CA SER A 118 -1.42 -13.27 12.79
C SER A 118 -1.49 -14.64 13.47
N PHE A 119 -0.85 -14.83 14.61
CA PHE A 119 -0.94 -16.06 15.40
C PHE A 119 -2.25 -16.10 16.18
N ASP A 120 -2.58 -15.03 16.90
CA ASP A 120 -3.82 -14.88 17.66
C ASP A 120 -5.05 -15.07 16.77
N GLN A 121 -5.01 -14.54 15.54
CA GLN A 121 -6.07 -14.70 14.54
C GLN A 121 -6.29 -16.18 14.18
N LYS A 122 -5.21 -16.90 13.86
CA LYS A 122 -5.26 -18.33 13.55
C LYS A 122 -5.74 -19.14 14.75
N TYR A 123 -5.26 -18.80 15.94
CA TYR A 123 -5.66 -19.47 17.19
C TYR A 123 -7.13 -19.23 17.52
N LEU A 124 -7.66 -18.03 17.28
CA LEU A 124 -9.10 -17.74 17.42
C LEU A 124 -9.93 -18.67 16.54
N VAL A 125 -9.57 -18.81 15.27
CA VAL A 125 -10.27 -19.71 14.35
C VAL A 125 -10.11 -21.17 14.77
N PHE A 126 -8.89 -21.58 15.13
CA PHE A 126 -8.59 -22.95 15.57
C PHE A 126 -9.43 -23.38 16.78
N ARG A 127 -9.49 -22.56 17.83
CA ARG A 127 -10.30 -22.90 19.03
C ARG A 127 -11.80 -22.89 18.76
N ASN A 128 -12.26 -22.20 17.71
CA ASN A 128 -13.66 -22.15 17.29
C ASN A 128 -13.93 -23.01 16.04
N ILE A 129 -13.03 -23.93 15.67
CA ILE A 129 -13.08 -24.65 14.39
C ILE A 129 -14.40 -25.42 14.17
N GLN A 130 -15.05 -25.86 15.22
CA GLN A 130 -16.33 -26.57 15.11
C GLN A 130 -17.45 -25.66 14.58
N LYS A 131 -17.42 -24.35 14.87
CA LYS A 131 -18.39 -23.41 14.33
C LYS A 131 -18.29 -23.32 12.80
N PHE A 132 -17.06 -23.42 12.27
CA PHE A 132 -16.82 -23.44 10.82
C PHE A 132 -17.17 -24.80 10.22
N ARG A 133 -16.80 -25.91 10.86
CA ARG A 133 -17.14 -27.26 10.38
C ARG A 133 -18.63 -27.51 10.25
N ASN A 134 -19.46 -26.79 10.99
CA ASN A 134 -20.92 -26.86 10.90
C ASN A 134 -21.50 -26.08 9.70
N ILE A 135 -20.69 -25.35 8.93
CA ILE A 135 -21.13 -24.70 7.70
C ILE A 135 -21.33 -25.80 6.64
N ALA A 136 -22.52 -25.85 6.06
CA ALA A 136 -22.84 -26.83 5.00
C ALA A 136 -21.90 -26.66 3.80
N ASP A 137 -21.47 -27.76 3.22
CA ASP A 137 -20.61 -27.83 2.02
C ASP A 137 -19.24 -27.16 2.18
N ILE A 138 -18.75 -26.94 3.39
CA ILE A 138 -17.46 -26.26 3.63
C ILE A 138 -16.28 -26.98 3.01
N GLU A 139 -16.36 -28.30 2.84
CA GLU A 139 -15.35 -29.13 2.24
C GLU A 139 -15.05 -28.73 0.78
N LEU A 140 -15.99 -28.08 0.09
CA LEU A 140 -15.79 -27.59 -1.29
C LEU A 140 -14.68 -26.54 -1.39
N VAL A 141 -14.42 -25.80 -0.30
CA VAL A 141 -13.48 -24.68 -0.29
C VAL A 141 -12.30 -24.87 0.68
N MET A 142 -12.36 -25.91 1.53
CA MET A 142 -11.30 -26.17 2.51
C MET A 142 -10.28 -27.18 1.99
N PRO A 143 -8.98 -26.99 2.32
CA PRO A 143 -7.94 -27.94 1.95
C PRO A 143 -8.06 -29.23 2.78
N ASN A 144 -7.59 -30.35 2.23
CA ASN A 144 -7.41 -31.57 3.00
C ASN A 144 -6.41 -31.34 4.14
N GLY A 145 -6.79 -31.67 5.38
CA GLY A 145 -5.88 -31.53 6.53
C GLY A 145 -6.58 -31.35 7.86
N GLY A 146 -5.78 -31.15 8.89
CA GLY A 146 -6.26 -30.97 10.27
C GLY A 146 -6.79 -29.56 10.55
N ALA A 147 -7.29 -29.37 11.77
CA ALA A 147 -7.94 -28.12 12.21
C ALA A 147 -7.05 -26.88 12.08
N TRP A 148 -5.73 -27.00 12.29
CA TRP A 148 -4.80 -25.88 12.14
C TRP A 148 -4.67 -25.45 10.69
N LYS A 149 -4.56 -26.39 9.74
CA LYS A 149 -4.52 -26.08 8.30
C LYS A 149 -5.79 -25.40 7.82
N TRP A 150 -6.94 -25.79 8.37
CA TRP A 150 -8.21 -25.13 8.12
C TRP A 150 -8.21 -23.68 8.67
N ALA A 151 -7.68 -23.49 9.89
CA ALA A 151 -7.57 -22.15 10.48
C ALA A 151 -6.71 -21.23 9.61
N GLU A 152 -5.59 -21.70 9.08
CA GLU A 152 -4.76 -20.94 8.16
C GLU A 152 -5.48 -20.59 6.84
N ALA A 153 -6.19 -21.56 6.25
CA ALA A 153 -6.95 -21.34 5.03
C ALA A 153 -8.11 -20.34 5.26
N ILE A 154 -8.85 -20.47 6.36
CA ILE A 154 -9.92 -19.55 6.72
C ILE A 154 -9.37 -18.14 6.92
N CYS A 155 -8.28 -17.96 7.67
CA CYS A 155 -7.66 -16.64 7.87
C CYS A 155 -7.22 -16.01 6.55
N GLY A 156 -6.62 -16.78 5.63
CA GLY A 156 -6.27 -16.29 4.30
C GLY A 156 -7.48 -15.84 3.48
N LEU A 157 -8.53 -16.68 3.46
CA LEU A 157 -9.77 -16.37 2.73
C LEU A 157 -10.47 -15.12 3.28
N VAL A 158 -10.67 -15.04 4.60
CA VAL A 158 -11.36 -13.89 5.20
C VAL A 158 -10.56 -12.61 5.04
N GLY A 159 -9.22 -12.68 5.11
CA GLY A 159 -8.34 -11.54 4.84
C GLY A 159 -8.58 -10.99 3.44
N THR A 160 -8.47 -11.84 2.41
CA THR A 160 -8.68 -11.45 1.01
C THR A 160 -10.07 -10.89 0.76
N LEU A 161 -11.14 -11.58 1.21
CA LEU A 161 -12.51 -11.13 1.02
C LEU A 161 -12.79 -9.78 1.70
N THR A 162 -12.17 -9.56 2.87
CA THR A 162 -12.30 -8.32 3.64
C THR A 162 -11.58 -7.16 2.95
N GLU A 163 -10.34 -7.38 2.49
CA GLU A 163 -9.53 -6.35 1.81
C GLU A 163 -10.09 -5.95 0.44
N GLU A 164 -10.80 -6.86 -0.24
CA GLU A 164 -11.52 -6.59 -1.49
C GLU A 164 -12.91 -5.98 -1.27
N LEU A 165 -13.31 -5.68 -0.05
CA LEU A 165 -14.64 -5.15 0.30
C LEU A 165 -15.81 -5.98 -0.25
N VAL A 166 -15.66 -7.30 -0.27
CA VAL A 166 -16.68 -8.17 -0.84
C VAL A 166 -17.94 -8.14 0.04
N ASP A 167 -19.10 -7.95 -0.60
CA ASP A 167 -20.40 -7.97 0.07
C ASP A 167 -20.82 -9.41 0.39
N ALA A 168 -20.72 -9.78 1.68
CA ALA A 168 -21.09 -11.10 2.15
C ALA A 168 -22.59 -11.41 1.96
N ASP A 169 -23.47 -10.41 1.97
CA ASP A 169 -24.91 -10.63 1.75
C ASP A 169 -25.23 -10.87 0.26
N ALA A 170 -24.51 -10.21 -0.63
CA ALA A 170 -24.59 -10.52 -2.06
C ALA A 170 -24.04 -11.92 -2.36
N MET A 171 -22.87 -12.29 -1.79
CA MET A 171 -22.31 -13.64 -1.94
C MET A 171 -23.25 -14.74 -1.44
N ALA A 172 -24.00 -14.50 -0.36
CA ALA A 172 -24.94 -15.49 0.19
C ALA A 172 -26.08 -15.84 -0.77
N LYS A 173 -26.34 -15.01 -1.76
CA LYS A 173 -27.39 -15.18 -2.78
C LYS A 173 -26.85 -15.68 -4.12
N ASP A 174 -25.54 -15.94 -4.22
CA ASP A 174 -24.93 -16.40 -5.46
C ASP A 174 -25.43 -17.80 -5.87
N SER A 175 -25.44 -18.06 -7.17
CA SER A 175 -25.85 -19.36 -7.72
C SER A 175 -24.86 -20.49 -7.38
N LYS A 176 -23.55 -20.16 -7.25
CA LYS A 176 -22.49 -21.11 -6.94
C LYS A 176 -22.44 -21.40 -5.44
N THR A 177 -22.44 -22.68 -5.09
CA THR A 177 -22.40 -23.15 -3.69
C THR A 177 -21.12 -22.70 -3.00
N GLU A 178 -19.97 -22.76 -3.68
CA GLU A 178 -18.68 -22.34 -3.16
C GLU A 178 -18.71 -20.87 -2.70
N ILE A 179 -19.34 -19.96 -3.47
CA ILE A 179 -19.45 -18.54 -3.12
C ILE A 179 -20.35 -18.35 -1.89
N ARG A 180 -21.44 -19.09 -1.77
CA ARG A 180 -22.30 -19.06 -0.57
C ARG A 180 -21.56 -19.57 0.66
N VAL A 181 -20.75 -20.61 0.51
CA VAL A 181 -19.89 -21.15 1.60
C VAL A 181 -18.86 -20.10 2.03
N LEU A 182 -18.19 -19.43 1.10
CA LEU A 182 -17.24 -18.34 1.41
C LEU A 182 -17.94 -17.20 2.18
N SER A 183 -19.18 -16.83 1.79
CA SER A 183 -19.98 -15.87 2.54
C SER A 183 -20.25 -16.32 3.99
N ALA A 184 -20.62 -17.59 4.17
CA ALA A 184 -20.89 -18.14 5.51
C ALA A 184 -19.64 -18.15 6.39
N ILE A 185 -18.47 -18.48 5.82
CA ILE A 185 -17.17 -18.40 6.50
C ILE A 185 -16.87 -16.98 6.94
N LEU A 186 -17.01 -16.01 6.02
CA LEU A 186 -16.75 -14.59 6.31
C LEU A 186 -17.67 -14.07 7.44
N LYS A 187 -18.95 -14.33 7.35
CA LYS A 187 -19.92 -13.93 8.38
C LYS A 187 -19.63 -14.57 9.75
N GLN A 188 -19.32 -15.87 9.76
CA GLN A 188 -18.96 -16.59 11.00
C GLN A 188 -17.72 -15.99 11.64
N TYR A 189 -16.70 -15.62 10.85
CA TYR A 189 -15.49 -14.98 11.35
C TYR A 189 -15.76 -13.58 11.89
N GLN A 190 -16.50 -12.75 11.16
CA GLN A 190 -16.89 -11.40 11.59
C GLN A 190 -17.69 -11.43 12.89
N GLN A 191 -18.57 -12.43 13.05
CA GLN A 191 -19.32 -12.64 14.28
C GLN A 191 -18.40 -12.97 15.46
N LEU A 192 -17.39 -13.83 15.28
CA LEU A 192 -16.40 -14.13 16.33
C LEU A 192 -15.63 -12.89 16.77
N LEU A 193 -15.19 -12.05 15.84
CA LEU A 193 -14.51 -10.80 16.17
C LEU A 193 -15.41 -9.86 16.96
N THR A 194 -16.69 -9.79 16.60
CA THR A 194 -17.66 -8.91 17.26
C THR A 194 -18.00 -9.40 18.67
N ASP A 195 -18.28 -10.70 18.83
CA ASP A 195 -18.65 -11.32 20.12
C ASP A 195 -17.56 -11.12 21.18
N GLU A 196 -16.29 -11.23 20.77
CA GLU A 196 -15.15 -11.11 21.68
C GLU A 196 -14.53 -9.70 21.70
N ASN A 197 -15.13 -8.73 20.99
CA ASN A 197 -14.62 -7.36 20.85
C ASN A 197 -13.16 -7.31 20.38
N LEU A 198 -12.91 -8.02 19.26
CA LEU A 198 -11.59 -8.15 18.65
C LEU A 198 -11.53 -7.41 17.33
N ILE A 199 -10.32 -6.98 16.98
CA ILE A 199 -10.02 -6.41 15.69
C ILE A 199 -8.73 -7.04 15.15
N ASP A 200 -8.69 -7.39 13.88
CA ASP A 200 -7.48 -7.81 13.16
C ASP A 200 -7.06 -6.75 12.14
N PHE A 201 -5.97 -7.00 11.45
CA PHE A 201 -5.43 -6.04 10.48
C PHE A 201 -6.40 -5.72 9.32
N ALA A 202 -7.14 -6.72 8.82
CA ALA A 202 -8.12 -6.50 7.76
C ALA A 202 -9.32 -5.69 8.28
N LYS A 203 -9.81 -6.01 9.49
CA LYS A 203 -10.93 -5.29 10.12
C LYS A 203 -10.59 -3.84 10.47
N ILE A 204 -9.33 -3.51 10.78
CA ILE A 204 -8.90 -2.10 10.97
C ILE A 204 -9.28 -1.27 9.74
N GLN A 205 -8.95 -1.75 8.56
CA GLN A 205 -9.19 -1.01 7.31
C GLN A 205 -10.67 -0.95 6.98
N THR A 206 -11.41 -2.06 7.10
CA THR A 206 -12.85 -2.07 6.84
C THR A 206 -13.64 -1.24 7.84
N GLU A 207 -13.26 -1.23 9.10
CA GLU A 207 -13.90 -0.39 10.11
C GLU A 207 -13.65 1.10 9.85
N CYS A 208 -12.42 1.46 9.44
CA CYS A 208 -12.09 2.83 9.01
C CYS A 208 -12.90 3.22 7.77
N TYR A 209 -12.94 2.37 6.74
CA TYR A 209 -13.71 2.62 5.51
C TYR A 209 -15.21 2.78 5.82
N ARG A 210 -15.78 1.89 6.64
CA ARG A 210 -17.19 1.96 7.07
C ARG A 210 -17.48 3.24 7.84
N LEU A 211 -16.62 3.59 8.80
CA LEU A 211 -16.72 4.82 9.59
C LEU A 211 -16.81 6.05 8.68
N LEU A 212 -15.90 6.16 7.71
CA LEU A 212 -15.87 7.29 6.78
C LEU A 212 -17.07 7.32 5.85
N LYS A 213 -17.51 6.15 5.36
CA LYS A 213 -18.64 6.03 4.44
C LYS A 213 -20.00 6.32 5.09
N GLU A 214 -20.18 5.84 6.33
CA GLU A 214 -21.44 5.98 7.05
C GLU A 214 -21.56 7.31 7.81
N ASN A 215 -20.46 8.04 8.01
CA ASN A 215 -20.43 9.30 8.76
C ASN A 215 -19.84 10.45 7.93
N PRO A 216 -20.63 11.06 7.03
CA PRO A 216 -20.16 12.15 6.17
C PRO A 216 -19.57 13.34 6.92
N ALA A 217 -20.01 13.61 8.14
CA ALA A 217 -19.48 14.69 8.98
C ALA A 217 -18.01 14.41 9.35
N ILE A 218 -17.70 13.17 9.77
CA ILE A 218 -16.32 12.77 10.11
C ILE A 218 -15.43 12.82 8.86
N LEU A 219 -15.94 12.34 7.73
CA LEU A 219 -15.20 12.42 6.46
C LEU A 219 -14.93 13.88 6.08
N SER A 220 -15.93 14.76 6.17
CA SER A 220 -15.79 16.18 5.87
C SER A 220 -14.75 16.86 6.78
N ASP A 221 -14.77 16.56 8.08
CA ASP A 221 -13.79 17.11 9.04
C ASP A 221 -12.35 16.66 8.72
N LEU A 222 -12.16 15.41 8.31
CA LEU A 222 -10.86 14.92 7.89
C LEU A 222 -10.41 15.54 6.56
N GLN A 223 -11.32 15.72 5.61
CA GLN A 223 -11.04 16.41 4.36
C GLN A 223 -10.73 17.89 4.55
N GLU A 224 -11.30 18.57 5.57
CA GLU A 224 -10.92 19.94 5.95
C GLU A 224 -9.52 20.00 6.58
N LYS A 225 -9.09 18.96 7.29
CA LYS A 225 -7.78 18.91 7.93
C LYS A 225 -6.70 18.43 6.96
N ILE A 226 -6.95 17.38 6.16
CA ILE A 226 -5.94 16.75 5.31
C ILE A 226 -6.07 17.29 3.89
N HIS A 227 -5.12 18.13 3.48
CA HIS A 227 -5.11 18.76 2.16
C HIS A 227 -4.23 18.04 1.15
N TYR A 228 -3.20 17.34 1.63
CA TYR A 228 -2.19 16.67 0.80
C TYR A 228 -1.99 15.25 1.25
N LEU A 229 -2.19 14.31 0.32
CA LEU A 229 -1.95 12.90 0.55
C LEU A 229 -0.70 12.48 -0.24
N MET A 230 0.23 11.80 0.42
CA MET A 230 1.42 11.23 -0.20
C MET A 230 1.53 9.76 0.18
N ILE A 231 1.51 8.88 -0.81
CA ILE A 231 1.48 7.43 -0.61
C ILE A 231 2.73 6.82 -1.22
N ASP A 232 3.56 6.22 -0.37
CA ASP A 232 4.75 5.48 -0.80
C ASP A 232 4.41 4.02 -1.10
N GLU A 233 5.18 3.40 -2.00
CA GLU A 233 5.03 2.01 -2.46
C GLU A 233 3.58 1.69 -2.90
N TYR A 234 2.99 2.58 -3.71
CA TYR A 234 1.58 2.50 -4.09
C TYR A 234 1.21 1.21 -4.83
N GLN A 235 2.16 0.54 -5.50
CA GLN A 235 1.96 -0.77 -6.11
C GLN A 235 1.60 -1.88 -5.10
N ASP A 236 1.88 -1.66 -3.81
CA ASP A 236 1.61 -2.63 -2.75
C ASP A 236 0.29 -2.37 -2.02
N THR A 237 -0.49 -1.38 -2.48
CA THR A 237 -1.80 -1.08 -1.91
C THR A 237 -2.85 -2.10 -2.36
N ASN A 238 -3.79 -2.42 -1.46
CA ASN A 238 -4.99 -3.21 -1.76
C ASN A 238 -6.19 -2.31 -2.10
N TYR A 239 -7.31 -2.94 -2.48
CA TYR A 239 -8.50 -2.20 -2.94
C TYR A 239 -9.08 -1.27 -1.88
N ILE A 240 -9.22 -1.73 -0.64
CA ILE A 240 -9.80 -0.91 0.44
C ILE A 240 -8.92 0.31 0.79
N GLN A 241 -7.60 0.15 0.74
CA GLN A 241 -6.66 1.26 0.96
C GLN A 241 -6.82 2.31 -0.13
N GLU A 242 -6.95 1.89 -1.39
CA GLU A 242 -7.23 2.80 -2.50
C GLU A 242 -8.54 3.57 -2.27
N GLN A 243 -9.62 2.89 -1.84
CA GLN A 243 -10.89 3.54 -1.56
C GLN A 243 -10.76 4.61 -0.45
N ILE A 244 -10.05 4.30 0.64
CA ILE A 244 -9.81 5.26 1.74
C ILE A 244 -9.01 6.47 1.24
N ILE A 245 -7.97 6.26 0.42
CA ILE A 245 -7.17 7.35 -0.18
C ILE A 245 -8.06 8.30 -0.98
N PHE A 246 -8.91 7.74 -1.86
CA PHE A 246 -9.78 8.57 -2.70
C PHE A 246 -10.86 9.29 -1.87
N MET A 247 -11.45 8.64 -0.87
CA MET A 247 -12.38 9.31 0.04
C MET A 247 -11.74 10.50 0.75
N LEU A 248 -10.55 10.33 1.32
CA LEU A 248 -9.85 11.41 2.01
C LEU A 248 -9.38 12.52 1.08
N GLY A 249 -8.96 12.16 -0.14
CA GLY A 249 -8.40 13.10 -1.12
C GLY A 249 -9.43 13.80 -2.00
N GLU A 250 -10.69 13.40 -1.97
CA GLU A 250 -11.74 13.86 -2.91
C GLU A 250 -11.89 15.38 -2.96
N LYS A 251 -11.89 16.03 -1.79
CA LYS A 251 -12.13 17.45 -1.67
C LYS A 251 -11.06 18.32 -2.32
N HIS A 252 -9.80 18.01 -2.07
CA HIS A 252 -8.67 18.84 -2.52
C HIS A 252 -8.00 18.31 -3.78
N GLY A 253 -8.16 17.02 -4.09
CA GLY A 253 -7.56 16.38 -5.26
C GLY A 253 -6.03 16.29 -5.24
N ASN A 254 -5.38 16.69 -4.14
CA ASN A 254 -3.91 16.71 -4.02
C ASN A 254 -3.39 15.34 -3.56
N ILE A 255 -3.43 14.37 -4.45
CA ILE A 255 -3.00 12.99 -4.18
C ILE A 255 -1.72 12.70 -4.95
N CYS A 256 -0.62 12.52 -4.24
CA CYS A 256 0.67 12.12 -4.81
C CYS A 256 0.94 10.66 -4.44
N VAL A 257 1.05 9.80 -5.43
CA VAL A 257 1.43 8.41 -5.23
C VAL A 257 2.79 8.13 -5.85
N VAL A 258 3.60 7.35 -5.15
CA VAL A 258 4.92 6.93 -5.61
C VAL A 258 4.99 5.42 -5.60
N GLY A 259 5.49 4.84 -6.68
CA GLY A 259 5.61 3.40 -6.76
C GLY A 259 6.42 2.93 -7.96
N ASP A 260 6.63 1.63 -7.98
CA ASP A 260 7.30 0.92 -9.05
C ASP A 260 6.43 -0.24 -9.53
N ASP A 261 5.83 -0.09 -10.68
CA ASP A 261 4.98 -1.11 -11.29
C ASP A 261 5.75 -2.41 -11.63
N ASP A 262 7.08 -2.37 -11.68
CA ASP A 262 7.93 -3.56 -11.86
C ASP A 262 8.22 -4.30 -10.54
N GLN A 263 7.82 -3.75 -9.38
CA GLN A 263 8.08 -4.31 -8.05
C GLN A 263 6.84 -4.87 -7.32
N GLY A 264 5.75 -5.12 -8.01
CA GLY A 264 4.50 -5.65 -7.42
C GLY A 264 4.63 -7.07 -6.84
N LEU A 265 5.45 -7.25 -5.79
CA LEU A 265 5.77 -8.55 -5.20
C LEU A 265 4.76 -9.01 -4.15
N TYR A 266 3.93 -8.12 -3.60
CA TYR A 266 3.05 -8.41 -2.46
C TYR A 266 1.62 -8.83 -2.86
N ARG A 267 1.43 -9.34 -4.07
CA ARG A 267 0.11 -9.86 -4.51
C ARG A 267 -0.48 -10.90 -3.54
N PHE A 268 0.35 -11.71 -2.90
CA PHE A 268 -0.08 -12.69 -1.90
C PHE A 268 -0.62 -12.07 -0.60
N ARG A 269 -0.46 -10.74 -0.43
CA ARG A 269 -1.03 -9.94 0.68
C ARG A 269 -2.17 -9.04 0.20
N GLY A 270 -2.85 -9.37 -0.90
CA GLY A 270 -3.95 -8.57 -1.45
C GLY A 270 -3.52 -7.32 -2.24
N ALA A 271 -2.20 -7.04 -2.36
CA ALA A 271 -1.72 -5.96 -3.21
C ALA A 271 -2.14 -6.17 -4.67
N THR A 272 -2.62 -5.11 -5.30
CA THR A 272 -3.00 -5.16 -6.70
C THR A 272 -2.23 -4.13 -7.52
N ILE A 273 -1.39 -4.62 -8.42
CA ILE A 273 -0.65 -3.79 -9.38
C ILE A 273 -1.57 -2.91 -10.23
N ARG A 274 -2.83 -3.31 -10.34
CA ARG A 274 -3.87 -2.56 -11.03
C ARG A 274 -4.02 -1.15 -10.49
N ASN A 275 -3.90 -0.96 -9.17
CA ASN A 275 -4.04 0.35 -8.54
C ASN A 275 -3.07 1.37 -9.13
N ILE A 276 -1.77 1.04 -9.25
CA ILE A 276 -0.79 1.97 -9.81
C ILE A 276 -0.98 2.16 -11.31
N LEU A 277 -1.35 1.10 -12.05
CA LEU A 277 -1.55 1.18 -13.50
C LEU A 277 -2.78 2.01 -13.87
N GLU A 278 -3.85 1.90 -13.09
CA GLU A 278 -5.11 2.60 -13.34
C GLU A 278 -5.21 3.97 -12.64
N PHE A 279 -4.26 4.32 -11.78
CA PHE A 279 -4.32 5.57 -11.03
C PHE A 279 -4.58 6.81 -11.88
N PRO A 280 -3.90 7.04 -13.02
CA PRO A 280 -4.18 8.22 -13.86
C PRO A 280 -5.58 8.23 -14.44
N HIS A 281 -6.18 7.06 -14.70
CA HIS A 281 -7.52 6.93 -15.27
C HIS A 281 -8.64 7.23 -14.27
N LYS A 282 -8.32 7.34 -12.97
CA LYS A 282 -9.28 7.79 -11.94
C LYS A 282 -9.58 9.29 -12.01
N PHE A 283 -8.79 10.05 -12.75
CA PHE A 283 -8.93 11.49 -12.91
C PHE A 283 -9.37 11.82 -14.34
N LYS A 284 -9.88 13.04 -14.55
CA LYS A 284 -10.17 13.53 -15.91
C LYS A 284 -8.91 13.48 -16.76
N ASP A 285 -9.08 13.24 -18.05
CA ASP A 285 -7.95 13.14 -18.99
C ASP A 285 -6.98 14.33 -18.85
N GLY A 286 -5.70 14.00 -18.61
CA GLY A 286 -4.63 14.97 -18.41
C GLY A 286 -4.57 15.63 -17.02
N ALA A 287 -5.51 15.33 -16.11
CA ALA A 287 -5.50 15.93 -14.77
C ALA A 287 -4.45 15.29 -13.83
N CYS A 288 -4.02 14.06 -14.12
CA CYS A 288 -2.94 13.40 -13.38
C CYS A 288 -1.59 13.62 -14.07
N LYS A 289 -0.62 14.18 -13.34
CA LYS A 289 0.77 14.29 -13.84
C LYS A 289 1.51 13.00 -13.59
N ILE A 290 2.08 12.41 -14.64
CA ILE A 290 2.94 11.21 -14.52
C ILE A 290 4.38 11.66 -14.65
N ILE A 291 5.20 11.38 -13.62
CA ILE A 291 6.60 11.83 -13.54
C ILE A 291 7.50 10.61 -13.33
N PRO A 292 8.26 10.18 -14.35
CA PRO A 292 9.17 9.05 -14.20
C PRO A 292 10.48 9.47 -13.54
N LEU A 293 10.89 8.75 -12.48
CA LEU A 293 12.22 8.83 -11.90
C LEU A 293 13.07 7.69 -12.45
N THR A 294 14.04 8.01 -13.29
CA THR A 294 14.80 7.02 -14.07
C THR A 294 16.28 6.94 -13.71
N VAL A 295 16.83 7.87 -12.91
CA VAL A 295 18.26 7.85 -12.53
C VAL A 295 18.45 7.06 -11.25
N ASN A 296 19.18 5.94 -11.32
CA ASN A 296 19.52 5.10 -10.17
C ASN A 296 20.80 5.60 -9.49
N TYR A 297 20.67 6.01 -8.22
CA TYR A 297 21.78 6.50 -7.38
C TYR A 297 22.35 5.42 -6.44
N ARG A 298 21.73 4.23 -6.40
CA ARG A 298 22.05 3.17 -5.43
C ARG A 298 23.07 2.19 -5.99
N SER A 299 22.79 1.67 -7.18
CA SER A 299 23.46 0.50 -7.75
C SER A 299 24.50 0.89 -8.82
N ASN A 300 25.49 0.02 -9.01
CA ASN A 300 26.45 0.12 -10.11
C ASN A 300 25.78 -0.13 -11.47
N SER A 301 26.42 0.35 -12.56
CA SER A 301 25.90 0.21 -13.92
C SER A 301 25.56 -1.23 -14.30
N ASP A 302 26.42 -2.20 -14.00
CA ASP A 302 26.20 -3.61 -14.36
C ASP A 302 24.88 -4.16 -13.80
N ILE A 303 24.51 -3.77 -12.57
CA ILE A 303 23.26 -4.20 -11.94
C ILE A 303 22.06 -3.53 -12.62
N VAL A 304 22.21 -2.25 -12.96
CA VAL A 304 21.15 -1.49 -13.63
C VAL A 304 20.92 -2.02 -15.05
N ASP A 305 22.01 -2.30 -15.78
CA ASP A 305 21.95 -2.84 -17.14
C ASP A 305 21.33 -4.24 -17.15
N PHE A 306 21.73 -5.10 -16.20
CA PHE A 306 21.12 -6.42 -16.00
C PHE A 306 19.62 -6.31 -15.71
N TYR A 307 19.21 -5.40 -14.82
CA TYR A 307 17.79 -5.16 -14.52
C TYR A 307 17.00 -4.73 -15.77
N ASN A 308 17.53 -3.76 -16.52
CA ASN A 308 16.89 -3.28 -17.75
C ASN A 308 16.77 -4.39 -18.80
N GLU A 309 17.79 -5.22 -18.96
CA GLU A 309 17.77 -6.38 -19.84
C GLU A 309 16.74 -7.42 -19.35
N TRP A 310 16.80 -7.79 -18.07
CA TRP A 310 15.87 -8.75 -17.46
C TRP A 310 14.41 -8.37 -17.67
N ILE A 311 14.04 -7.12 -17.38
CA ILE A 311 12.65 -6.67 -17.50
C ILE A 311 12.17 -6.58 -18.96
N SER A 312 13.10 -6.46 -19.92
CA SER A 312 12.81 -6.42 -21.36
C SER A 312 12.69 -7.82 -21.99
N THR A 313 13.36 -8.81 -21.40
CA THR A 313 13.44 -10.20 -21.93
C THR A 313 12.31 -11.11 -21.46
N THR A 314 11.20 -10.60 -21.01
CA THR A 314 10.06 -11.38 -20.53
C THR A 314 9.34 -12.23 -21.61
N ASP A 315 10.00 -12.58 -22.69
CA ASP A 315 9.58 -13.54 -23.70
C ASP A 315 9.76 -15.00 -23.23
N GLY A 316 9.51 -15.26 -21.94
CA GLY A 316 9.45 -16.62 -21.48
C GLY A 316 8.26 -17.33 -22.12
N ALA A 317 8.51 -18.35 -22.94
CA ALA A 317 7.49 -19.20 -23.57
C ALA A 317 6.46 -19.82 -22.59
N LYS A 318 6.63 -19.61 -21.29
CA LYS A 318 5.74 -20.04 -20.21
C LYS A 318 4.62 -19.03 -19.88
N PHE A 319 4.73 -17.75 -20.25
CA PHE A 319 3.73 -16.73 -19.92
C PHE A 319 3.14 -16.13 -21.19
N LYS A 320 1.83 -16.30 -21.37
CA LYS A 320 1.05 -15.64 -22.46
C LYS A 320 0.89 -14.12 -22.24
N PHE A 321 1.46 -13.57 -21.20
CA PHE A 321 1.29 -12.19 -20.76
C PHE A 321 2.60 -11.42 -20.96
N GLU A 322 2.59 -10.45 -21.86
CA GLU A 322 3.74 -9.57 -22.11
C GLU A 322 3.68 -8.33 -21.23
N TRP A 323 4.40 -8.33 -20.12
CA TRP A 323 4.41 -7.24 -19.14
C TRP A 323 4.80 -5.89 -19.75
N LYS A 324 5.69 -5.86 -20.73
CA LYS A 324 6.12 -4.64 -21.44
C LYS A 324 4.97 -3.82 -22.03
N ASN A 325 3.81 -4.44 -22.32
CA ASN A 325 2.64 -3.78 -22.89
C ASN A 325 1.77 -3.08 -21.84
N PHE A 326 2.00 -3.33 -20.56
CA PHE A 326 1.18 -2.84 -19.45
C PHE A 326 1.94 -1.92 -18.50
N ARG A 327 3.25 -2.08 -18.40
CA ARG A 327 4.11 -1.27 -17.51
C ARG A 327 4.27 0.17 -18.04
N TYR A 328 4.56 1.07 -17.11
CA TYR A 328 4.97 2.42 -17.50
C TYR A 328 6.31 2.39 -18.23
N PRO A 329 6.44 3.11 -19.37
CA PRO A 329 7.71 3.20 -20.09
C PRO A 329 8.77 3.86 -19.19
N LYS A 330 9.79 3.11 -18.80
CA LYS A 330 10.93 3.62 -18.05
C LYS A 330 12.18 2.81 -18.38
N HIS A 331 13.26 3.52 -18.63
CA HIS A 331 14.60 2.95 -18.77
C HIS A 331 15.47 3.55 -17.67
N ILE A 332 15.96 2.70 -16.79
CA ILE A 332 16.75 3.15 -15.64
C ILE A 332 18.17 3.41 -16.07
N VAL A 333 18.68 4.62 -15.75
CA VAL A 333 20.04 5.05 -16.08
C VAL A 333 20.89 5.04 -14.81
N PRO A 334 22.07 4.40 -14.81
CA PRO A 334 22.93 4.37 -13.65
C PRO A 334 23.60 5.74 -13.44
N PHE A 335 23.62 6.22 -12.21
CA PHE A 335 24.44 7.37 -11.80
C PHE A 335 25.86 6.94 -11.47
N LYS A 336 26.03 5.73 -10.91
CA LYS A 336 27.30 5.13 -10.55
C LYS A 336 27.77 4.20 -11.68
N HIS A 337 29.01 4.33 -12.09
CA HIS A 337 29.63 3.43 -13.05
C HIS A 337 30.40 2.34 -12.34
N THR A 338 30.35 1.12 -12.87
CA THR A 338 31.14 0.00 -12.37
C THR A 338 32.61 0.21 -12.72
N ASP A 339 33.50 -0.05 -11.76
CA ASP A 339 34.92 -0.02 -12.00
C ASP A 339 35.31 -1.17 -12.97
N MET A 340 36.13 -0.88 -13.98
CA MET A 340 36.45 -1.84 -15.06
C MET A 340 37.04 -3.18 -14.56
N ASN A 341 37.54 -3.21 -13.32
CA ASN A 341 38.14 -4.39 -12.69
C ASN A 341 37.19 -5.19 -11.77
N SER A 342 35.94 -4.78 -11.59
CA SER A 342 34.97 -5.47 -10.74
C SER A 342 33.68 -5.80 -11.52
N LYS A 343 33.32 -7.08 -11.57
CA LYS A 343 32.00 -7.49 -12.11
C LYS A 343 31.00 -7.57 -10.96
N ALA A 344 29.97 -6.75 -11.02
CA ALA A 344 28.89 -6.75 -10.04
C ALA A 344 27.84 -7.86 -10.30
N VAL A 345 27.80 -8.38 -11.56
CA VAL A 345 26.87 -9.45 -11.95
C VAL A 345 27.68 -10.62 -12.52
N VAL A 346 27.47 -11.80 -11.98
CA VAL A 346 28.10 -13.05 -12.42
C VAL A 346 27.03 -14.09 -12.66
N LYS A 347 27.03 -14.72 -13.85
CA LYS A 347 26.18 -15.86 -14.14
C LYS A 347 26.90 -17.13 -13.70
N LEU A 348 26.28 -17.87 -12.78
CA LEU A 348 26.71 -19.22 -12.42
C LEU A 348 25.88 -20.21 -13.24
N ALA A 349 26.55 -21.15 -13.89
CA ALA A 349 25.91 -22.28 -14.54
C ALA A 349 26.22 -23.53 -13.73
N SER A 350 25.19 -24.24 -13.26
CA SER A 350 25.33 -25.58 -12.70
C SER A 350 25.29 -26.60 -13.83
N SER A 351 26.12 -27.65 -13.75
CA SER A 351 26.11 -28.76 -14.69
C SER A 351 25.13 -29.88 -14.28
N GLU A 352 24.45 -29.73 -13.15
CA GLU A 352 23.49 -30.70 -12.62
C GLU A 352 22.12 -30.04 -12.54
N ASP A 353 21.12 -30.72 -13.13
CA ASP A 353 19.70 -30.37 -13.07
C ASP A 353 19.11 -30.67 -11.67
N GLU A 354 19.77 -30.25 -10.60
CA GLU A 354 19.28 -30.47 -9.25
C GLU A 354 18.95 -29.13 -8.57
N ASP A 355 17.67 -28.98 -8.38
CA ASP A 355 16.99 -28.23 -7.32
C ASP A 355 17.58 -26.87 -6.92
N GLU A 356 17.13 -25.90 -7.62
CA GLU A 356 17.18 -24.52 -7.21
C GLU A 356 15.95 -24.08 -6.38
#